data_3cddace0ef56fcd62c22bf101fbec1e6
#
_entry.id   3cddace0ef56fcd62c22bf101fbec1e6
#
_cell.length_a   1.000
_cell.length_b   1.000
_cell.length_c   1.000
_cell.angle_alpha   90.00
_cell.angle_beta   90.00
_cell.angle_gamma   90.00
#
_symmetry.space_group_name_H-M   'P 1'
#
loop_
_entity.id
_entity.type
_entity.pdbx_description
1 polymer ?
#
loop_
_entity_poly.entity_id
_entity_poly.type
_entity_poly.pdbx_seq_one_letter_code
_entity_poly.pdbx_strand_id
1 'polypeptide(L)'
;MQKDTLSDQVKNTEYAVRGKIPLRGEEIQNDIRAGKGKYNFTSTTSLNIGNPQAVGQGHITFNREVLSCLINPALISTDAISHDARERASQYRKLLDTPMGAYTSNSKGFQYAREKVAQFINKRDNVTDADAKNIYLTNGAGEGVKLVFNMLIRGGNDGIMIPIPQYPLYSALITLNGGK
;
A
#
# COMPACT_ATOMS: atom_id res chain seq x y z
N MET A 1 24.52 -11.46 12.48
CA MET A 1 23.42 -11.31 13.46
C MET A 1 22.96 -12.71 13.85
N GLN A 2 22.97 -13.04 15.13
CA GLN A 2 22.52 -14.36 15.62
C GLN A 2 21.04 -14.26 16.00
N LYS A 3 20.27 -15.34 15.80
CA LYS A 3 18.83 -15.37 16.09
C LYS A 3 18.51 -14.99 17.54
N ASP A 4 19.39 -15.36 18.47
CA ASP A 4 19.22 -15.13 19.90
C ASP A 4 19.35 -13.66 20.30
N THR A 5 19.94 -12.81 19.44
CA THR A 5 20.09 -11.38 19.69
C THR A 5 18.90 -10.55 19.21
N LEU A 6 17.89 -11.18 18.58
CA LEU A 6 16.66 -10.51 18.18
C LEU A 6 15.71 -10.35 19.36
N SER A 7 14.88 -9.31 19.36
CA SER A 7 13.82 -9.13 20.35
C SER A 7 12.82 -10.28 20.32
N ASP A 8 12.23 -10.59 21.47
CA ASP A 8 11.23 -11.68 21.55
C ASP A 8 9.99 -11.37 20.73
N GLN A 9 9.60 -10.11 20.61
CA GLN A 9 8.51 -9.68 19.76
C GLN A 9 8.75 -10.08 18.31
N VAL A 10 9.96 -9.84 17.78
CA VAL A 10 10.33 -10.23 16.40
C VAL A 10 10.34 -11.75 16.26
N LYS A 11 10.90 -12.48 17.24
CA LYS A 11 10.94 -13.96 17.19
C LYS A 11 9.56 -14.60 17.22
N ASN A 12 8.60 -13.98 17.93
CA ASN A 12 7.25 -14.50 18.13
C ASN A 12 6.25 -13.98 17.06
N THR A 13 6.66 -13.05 16.20
CA THR A 13 5.77 -12.51 15.16
C THR A 13 5.58 -13.52 14.04
N GLU A 14 4.32 -13.89 13.79
CA GLU A 14 3.90 -14.72 12.65
C GLU A 14 3.18 -13.86 11.61
N TYR A 15 3.54 -14.06 10.34
CA TYR A 15 2.92 -13.37 9.22
C TYR A 15 2.61 -14.36 8.09
N ALA A 16 1.45 -14.98 8.13
CA ALA A 16 1.07 -16.14 7.33
C ALA A 16 0.82 -15.84 5.83
N VAL A 17 0.85 -14.58 5.37
CA VAL A 17 0.66 -14.22 3.95
C VAL A 17 1.64 -14.95 3.03
N ARG A 18 2.84 -15.27 3.53
CA ARG A 18 3.89 -16.02 2.84
C ARG A 18 4.21 -17.34 3.55
N GLY A 19 3.17 -18.00 4.06
CA GLY A 19 3.29 -19.27 4.76
C GLY A 19 3.51 -20.46 3.82
N LYS A 20 3.43 -21.67 4.39
CA LYS A 20 3.73 -22.93 3.67
C LYS A 20 2.86 -23.17 2.44
N ILE A 21 1.57 -22.76 2.47
CA ILE A 21 0.63 -23.01 1.36
C ILE A 21 0.97 -22.18 0.12
N PRO A 22 1.15 -20.84 0.20
CA PRO A 22 1.61 -20.05 -0.93
C PRO A 22 2.95 -20.51 -1.51
N LEU A 23 3.93 -20.84 -0.66
CA LEU A 23 5.22 -21.35 -1.11
C LEU A 23 5.07 -22.69 -1.88
N ARG A 24 4.25 -23.61 -1.37
CA ARG A 24 3.96 -24.86 -2.09
C ARG A 24 3.23 -24.63 -3.42
N GLY A 25 2.32 -23.66 -3.46
CA GLY A 25 1.64 -23.25 -4.70
C GLY A 25 2.62 -22.73 -5.75
N GLU A 26 3.61 -21.93 -5.34
CA GLU A 26 4.67 -21.42 -6.22
C GLU A 26 5.57 -22.55 -6.74
N GLU A 27 5.99 -23.48 -5.90
CA GLU A 27 6.75 -24.68 -6.30
C GLU A 27 5.99 -25.48 -7.38
N ILE A 28 4.70 -25.77 -7.15
CA ILE A 28 3.86 -26.51 -8.10
C ILE A 28 3.76 -25.75 -9.42
N GLN A 29 3.55 -24.44 -9.39
CA GLN A 29 3.50 -23.63 -10.61
C GLN A 29 4.80 -23.66 -11.39
N ASN A 30 5.95 -23.65 -10.71
CA ASN A 30 7.26 -23.74 -11.31
C ASN A 30 7.51 -25.14 -11.91
N ASP A 31 7.08 -26.21 -11.23
CA ASP A 31 7.14 -27.57 -11.77
C ASP A 31 6.30 -27.71 -13.04
N ILE A 32 5.09 -27.17 -13.06
CA ILE A 32 4.22 -27.16 -14.25
C ILE A 32 4.91 -26.45 -15.42
N ARG A 33 5.45 -25.24 -15.18
CA ARG A 33 6.18 -24.46 -16.22
C ARG A 33 7.40 -25.20 -16.76
N ALA A 34 8.08 -25.97 -15.91
CA ALA A 34 9.24 -26.75 -16.26
C ALA A 34 8.90 -28.13 -16.88
N GLY A 35 7.62 -28.46 -17.05
CA GLY A 35 7.18 -29.78 -17.50
C GLY A 35 7.48 -30.90 -16.51
N LYS A 36 7.71 -30.57 -15.24
CA LYS A 36 7.98 -31.49 -14.15
C LYS A 36 6.69 -31.75 -13.35
N GLY A 37 6.63 -32.95 -12.79
CA GLY A 37 5.45 -33.35 -11.99
C GLY A 37 4.28 -33.85 -12.85
N LYS A 38 3.47 -34.72 -12.26
CA LYS A 38 2.24 -35.25 -12.89
C LYS A 38 1.03 -34.64 -12.19
N TYR A 39 0.68 -33.44 -12.60
CA TYR A 39 -0.52 -32.76 -12.11
C TYR A 39 -1.66 -32.95 -13.10
N ASN A 40 -2.89 -33.06 -12.60
CA ASN A 40 -4.11 -33.13 -13.42
C ASN A 40 -4.69 -31.74 -13.75
N PHE A 41 -3.90 -30.70 -13.54
CA PHE A 41 -4.20 -29.29 -13.84
C PHE A 41 -2.96 -28.62 -14.45
N THR A 42 -3.17 -27.52 -15.16
CA THR A 42 -2.12 -26.82 -15.94
C THR A 42 -1.66 -25.49 -15.33
N SER A 43 -2.31 -25.03 -14.28
CA SER A 43 -1.95 -23.79 -13.59
C SER A 43 -2.45 -23.77 -12.16
N THR A 44 -1.86 -22.88 -11.35
CA THR A 44 -2.33 -22.53 -10.01
C THR A 44 -2.81 -21.09 -10.00
N THR A 45 -3.80 -20.77 -9.18
CA THR A 45 -4.29 -19.39 -8.97
C THR A 45 -4.02 -18.98 -7.53
N SER A 46 -3.25 -17.91 -7.36
CA SER A 46 -2.97 -17.31 -6.04
C SER A 46 -4.13 -16.43 -5.61
N LEU A 47 -4.75 -16.75 -4.47
CA LEU A 47 -5.87 -16.00 -3.89
C LEU A 47 -5.51 -15.36 -2.53
N ASN A 48 -4.25 -15.46 -2.11
CA ASN A 48 -3.77 -14.97 -0.82
C ASN A 48 -3.47 -13.46 -0.79
N ILE A 49 -3.24 -12.85 -1.95
CA ILE A 49 -2.98 -11.41 -2.09
C ILE A 49 -3.81 -10.88 -3.26
N GLY A 50 -4.54 -9.79 -3.03
CA GLY A 50 -5.24 -9.07 -4.10
C GLY A 50 -4.24 -8.44 -5.06
N ASN A 51 -4.21 -8.92 -6.31
CA ASN A 51 -3.35 -8.38 -7.36
C ASN A 51 -4.08 -8.41 -8.70
N PRO A 52 -4.99 -7.45 -8.94
CA PRO A 52 -5.80 -7.44 -10.15
C PRO A 52 -4.99 -7.45 -11.45
N GLN A 53 -3.89 -6.71 -11.49
CA GLN A 53 -3.04 -6.63 -12.69
C GLN A 53 -2.32 -7.96 -12.98
N ALA A 54 -1.98 -8.75 -11.96
CA ALA A 54 -1.40 -10.08 -12.16
C ALA A 54 -2.37 -11.10 -12.78
N VAL A 55 -3.68 -10.84 -12.67
CA VAL A 55 -4.73 -11.65 -13.29
C VAL A 55 -5.34 -10.99 -14.53
N GLY A 56 -4.64 -10.05 -15.14
CA GLY A 56 -4.96 -9.49 -16.46
C GLY A 56 -5.77 -8.19 -16.45
N GLN A 57 -6.03 -7.58 -15.29
CA GLN A 57 -6.66 -6.26 -15.27
C GLN A 57 -5.71 -5.22 -15.88
N GLY A 58 -6.20 -4.44 -16.84
CA GLY A 58 -5.47 -3.31 -17.41
C GLY A 58 -5.16 -2.23 -16.36
N HIS A 59 -4.10 -1.51 -16.58
CA HIS A 59 -3.76 -0.34 -15.76
C HIS A 59 -4.65 0.86 -16.10
N ILE A 60 -4.75 1.82 -15.18
CA ILE A 60 -5.40 3.11 -15.44
C ILE A 60 -4.39 4.01 -16.14
N THR A 61 -4.50 4.13 -17.47
CA THR A 61 -3.55 4.87 -18.32
C THR A 61 -3.44 6.32 -17.90
N PHE A 62 -4.56 7.00 -17.66
CA PHE A 62 -4.59 8.40 -17.23
C PHE A 62 -3.71 8.66 -16.01
N ASN A 63 -3.80 7.83 -14.97
CA ASN A 63 -2.99 8.00 -13.76
C ASN A 63 -1.49 7.87 -14.07
N ARG A 64 -1.12 6.94 -14.94
CA ARG A 64 0.29 6.73 -15.34
C ARG A 64 0.81 7.89 -16.17
N GLU A 65 0.01 8.40 -17.09
CA GLU A 65 0.36 9.55 -17.92
C GLU A 65 0.55 10.82 -17.09
N VAL A 66 -0.35 11.11 -16.14
CA VAL A 66 -0.20 12.24 -15.21
C VAL A 66 1.08 12.10 -14.39
N LEU A 67 1.34 10.92 -13.81
CA LEU A 67 2.56 10.68 -13.04
C LEU A 67 3.82 10.81 -13.90
N SER A 68 3.80 10.29 -15.13
CA SER A 68 4.93 10.42 -16.06
C SER A 68 5.26 11.87 -16.36
N CYS A 69 4.26 12.71 -16.59
CA CYS A 69 4.44 14.15 -16.78
C CYS A 69 4.93 14.89 -15.54
N LEU A 70 4.58 14.43 -14.34
CA LEU A 70 5.07 15.01 -13.09
C LEU A 70 6.55 14.68 -12.85
N ILE A 71 6.95 13.44 -13.17
CA ILE A 71 8.33 12.96 -13.02
C ILE A 71 9.23 13.52 -14.13
N ASN A 72 8.75 13.54 -15.38
CA ASN A 72 9.44 14.10 -16.53
C ASN A 72 8.58 15.19 -17.20
N PRO A 73 8.75 16.47 -16.80
CA PRO A 73 7.93 17.57 -17.30
C PRO A 73 8.00 17.82 -18.82
N ALA A 74 9.06 17.37 -19.48
CA ALA A 74 9.19 17.50 -20.94
C ALA A 74 8.05 16.77 -21.69
N LEU A 75 7.45 15.73 -21.10
CA LEU A 75 6.34 14.99 -21.67
C LEU A 75 5.06 15.83 -21.83
N ILE A 76 4.91 16.91 -21.06
CA ILE A 76 3.74 17.82 -21.17
C ILE A 76 3.67 18.48 -22.55
N SER A 77 4.81 18.66 -23.20
CA SER A 77 4.91 19.30 -24.52
C SER A 77 4.87 18.30 -25.69
N THR A 78 4.55 17.04 -25.43
CA THR A 78 4.53 15.99 -26.47
C THR A 78 3.11 15.48 -26.72
N ASP A 79 2.86 14.95 -27.90
CA ASP A 79 1.58 14.29 -28.25
C ASP A 79 1.57 12.80 -27.88
N ALA A 80 2.64 12.30 -27.23
CA ALA A 80 2.71 10.93 -26.73
C ALA A 80 1.81 10.70 -25.50
N ILE A 81 1.35 11.76 -24.85
CA ILE A 81 0.51 11.77 -23.65
C ILE A 81 -0.84 12.41 -24.00
N SER A 82 -1.93 11.87 -23.48
CA SER A 82 -3.27 12.41 -23.68
C SER A 82 -3.37 13.87 -23.19
N HIS A 83 -4.20 14.67 -23.87
CA HIS A 83 -4.34 16.10 -23.57
C HIS A 83 -4.79 16.35 -22.13
N ASP A 84 -5.79 15.61 -21.64
CA ASP A 84 -6.35 15.73 -20.31
C ASP A 84 -5.34 15.36 -19.22
N ALA A 85 -4.48 14.37 -19.45
CA ALA A 85 -3.40 14.01 -18.54
C ALA A 85 -2.31 15.10 -18.49
N ARG A 86 -1.94 15.70 -19.63
CA ARG A 86 -1.01 16.83 -19.70
C ARG A 86 -1.55 18.05 -18.97
N GLU A 87 -2.83 18.35 -19.16
CA GLU A 87 -3.51 19.45 -18.47
C GLU A 87 -3.53 19.22 -16.95
N ARG A 88 -3.92 18.03 -16.51
CA ARG A 88 -3.94 17.66 -15.11
C ARG A 88 -2.55 17.74 -14.45
N ALA A 89 -1.54 17.25 -15.13
CA ALA A 89 -0.16 17.34 -14.65
C ALA A 89 0.30 18.80 -14.56
N SER A 90 -0.06 19.65 -15.53
CA SER A 90 0.24 21.07 -15.51
C SER A 90 -0.42 21.79 -14.33
N GLN A 91 -1.66 21.43 -13.99
CA GLN A 91 -2.36 21.95 -12.81
C GLN A 91 -1.63 21.55 -11.52
N TYR A 92 -1.27 20.26 -11.39
CA TYR A 92 -0.57 19.77 -10.19
C TYR A 92 0.80 20.43 -10.02
N ARG A 93 1.55 20.64 -11.09
CA ARG A 93 2.85 21.33 -11.03
C ARG A 93 2.76 22.76 -10.48
N LYS A 94 1.67 23.46 -10.75
CA LYS A 94 1.43 24.81 -10.19
C LYS A 94 1.14 24.80 -8.70
N LEU A 95 0.69 23.65 -8.16
CA LEU A 95 0.31 23.45 -6.76
C LEU A 95 1.44 22.83 -5.93
N LEU A 96 2.48 22.34 -6.58
CA LEU A 96 3.66 21.82 -5.89
C LEU A 96 4.60 22.96 -5.51
N ASP A 97 4.92 23.06 -4.23
CA ASP A 97 5.90 24.02 -3.71
C ASP A 97 7.33 23.72 -4.19
N THR A 98 7.57 22.45 -4.54
CA THR A 98 8.87 21.94 -4.98
C THR A 98 8.69 20.94 -6.13
N PRO A 99 9.69 20.74 -7.01
CA PRO A 99 9.66 19.69 -8.03
C PRO A 99 9.46 18.30 -7.42
N MET A 100 8.83 17.40 -8.19
CA MET A 100 8.71 15.99 -7.79
C MET A 100 10.09 15.39 -7.51
N GLY A 101 10.20 14.68 -6.39
CA GLY A 101 11.45 14.09 -5.91
C GLY A 101 12.28 14.98 -4.99
N ALA A 102 11.92 16.26 -4.84
CA ALA A 102 12.54 17.12 -3.84
C ALA A 102 12.02 16.82 -2.42
N TYR A 103 12.84 17.10 -1.42
CA TYR A 103 12.38 17.10 -0.04
C TYR A 103 11.29 18.16 0.18
N THR A 104 10.30 17.81 0.97
CA THR A 104 9.22 18.73 1.36
C THR A 104 9.13 18.82 2.89
N SER A 105 8.76 19.97 3.40
CA SER A 105 8.42 20.17 4.81
C SER A 105 7.04 19.62 5.18
N ASN A 106 6.24 19.19 4.20
CA ASN A 106 4.90 18.63 4.41
C ASN A 106 4.96 17.18 4.89
N SER A 107 5.38 16.94 6.13
CA SER A 107 5.50 15.60 6.72
C SER A 107 4.18 14.79 6.75
N LYS A 108 3.03 15.46 6.67
CA LYS A 108 1.69 14.85 6.57
C LYS A 108 1.35 14.41 5.13
N GLY A 109 2.17 14.76 4.15
CA GLY A 109 1.90 14.56 2.72
C GLY A 109 1.44 15.84 2.02
N PHE A 110 1.40 15.78 0.70
CA PHE A 110 1.08 16.90 -0.16
C PHE A 110 -0.25 17.58 0.21
N GLN A 111 -0.20 18.89 0.48
CA GLN A 111 -1.33 19.68 1.00
C GLN A 111 -2.58 19.53 0.14
N TYR A 112 -2.47 19.76 -1.15
CA TYR A 112 -3.59 19.64 -2.08
C TYR A 112 -4.24 18.25 -2.08
N ALA A 113 -3.44 17.19 -2.00
CA ALA A 113 -3.98 15.82 -1.92
C ALA A 113 -4.78 15.62 -0.63
N ARG A 114 -4.31 16.13 0.51
CA ARG A 114 -5.03 16.07 1.80
C ARG A 114 -6.34 16.85 1.76
N GLU A 115 -6.34 18.02 1.11
CA GLU A 115 -7.56 18.82 0.88
C GLU A 115 -8.58 18.06 0.02
N LYS A 116 -8.13 17.36 -1.03
CA LYS A 116 -9.00 16.52 -1.86
C LYS A 116 -9.55 15.33 -1.10
N VAL A 117 -8.77 14.73 -0.21
CA VAL A 117 -9.23 13.65 0.68
C VAL A 117 -10.29 14.18 1.66
N ALA A 118 -10.08 15.36 2.28
CA ALA A 118 -11.06 15.99 3.15
C ALA A 118 -12.38 16.26 2.41
N GLN A 119 -12.31 16.85 1.21
CA GLN A 119 -13.48 17.09 0.36
C GLN A 119 -14.20 15.78 0.01
N PHE A 120 -13.46 14.72 -0.30
CA PHE A 120 -14.04 13.41 -0.58
C PHE A 120 -14.77 12.83 0.63
N ILE A 121 -14.16 12.87 1.82
CA ILE A 121 -14.77 12.40 3.07
C ILE A 121 -16.04 13.17 3.35
N ASN A 122 -15.99 14.51 3.30
CA ASN A 122 -17.16 15.36 3.53
C ASN A 122 -18.33 15.01 2.59
N LYS A 123 -18.03 14.81 1.30
CA LYS A 123 -19.05 14.42 0.31
C LYS A 123 -19.58 13.00 0.54
N ARG A 124 -18.69 12.03 0.80
CA ARG A 124 -19.08 10.62 1.00
C ARG A 124 -19.97 10.43 2.21
N ASP A 125 -19.59 11.06 3.32
CA ASP A 125 -20.21 10.85 4.62
C ASP A 125 -21.30 11.92 4.93
N ASN A 126 -21.51 12.86 4.00
CA ASN A 126 -22.43 14.00 4.16
C ASN A 126 -22.16 14.81 5.44
N VAL A 127 -20.90 15.09 5.69
CA VAL A 127 -20.42 15.91 6.83
C VAL A 127 -19.65 17.13 6.32
N THR A 128 -19.26 18.04 7.21
CA THR A 128 -18.54 19.27 6.84
C THR A 128 -17.28 19.51 7.66
N ASP A 129 -16.93 18.58 8.55
CA ASP A 129 -15.89 18.74 9.56
C ASP A 129 -14.57 18.00 9.25
N ALA A 130 -14.51 17.25 8.14
CA ALA A 130 -13.24 16.68 7.70
C ALA A 130 -12.28 17.79 7.28
N ASP A 131 -11.18 17.94 8.03
CA ASP A 131 -10.16 18.96 7.84
C ASP A 131 -8.85 18.31 7.35
N ALA A 132 -8.26 18.86 6.30
CA ALA A 132 -6.97 18.44 5.77
C ALA A 132 -5.83 18.47 6.81
N LYS A 133 -5.96 19.28 7.87
CA LYS A 133 -5.01 19.32 8.99
C LYS A 133 -4.92 18.00 9.74
N ASN A 134 -6.02 17.23 9.77
CA ASN A 134 -6.15 15.95 10.47
C ASN A 134 -5.88 14.74 9.55
N ILE A 135 -5.50 14.98 8.29
CA ILE A 135 -5.22 13.93 7.31
C ILE A 135 -3.72 13.75 7.16
N TYR A 136 -3.29 12.50 7.24
CA TYR A 136 -1.92 12.05 7.02
C TYR A 136 -1.91 11.06 5.87
N LEU A 137 -1.08 11.31 4.87
CA LEU A 137 -0.86 10.37 3.77
C LEU A 137 0.28 9.42 4.13
N THR A 138 0.06 8.14 3.91
CA THR A 138 1.03 7.07 4.20
C THR A 138 1.30 6.24 2.96
N ASN A 139 2.40 5.48 2.96
CA ASN A 139 2.72 4.52 1.91
C ASN A 139 1.82 3.27 2.00
N GLY A 140 0.54 3.47 1.69
CA GLY A 140 -0.50 2.45 1.77
C GLY A 140 -1.06 2.25 3.18
N ALA A 141 -2.17 1.49 3.26
CA ALA A 141 -2.92 1.25 4.49
C ALA A 141 -2.08 0.53 5.56
N GLY A 142 -1.16 -0.36 5.15
CA GLY A 142 -0.30 -1.10 6.08
C GLY A 142 0.58 -0.18 6.93
N GLU A 143 1.14 0.87 6.34
CA GLU A 143 1.93 1.85 7.11
C GLU A 143 1.04 2.69 8.02
N GLY A 144 -0.16 3.06 7.57
CA GLY A 144 -1.13 3.76 8.42
C GLY A 144 -1.52 2.94 9.65
N VAL A 145 -1.83 1.66 9.49
CA VAL A 145 -2.15 0.76 10.60
C VAL A 145 -0.95 0.62 11.55
N LYS A 146 0.26 0.44 11.03
CA LYS A 146 1.49 0.35 11.81
C LYS A 146 1.71 1.59 12.69
N LEU A 147 1.54 2.78 12.12
CA LEU A 147 1.68 4.03 12.87
C LEU A 147 0.67 4.12 14.03
N VAL A 148 -0.60 3.76 13.77
CA VAL A 148 -1.64 3.76 14.80
C VAL A 148 -1.34 2.74 15.90
N PHE A 149 -0.94 1.51 15.55
CA PHE A 149 -0.61 0.49 16.54
C PHE A 149 0.60 0.88 17.39
N ASN A 150 1.63 1.47 16.79
CA ASN A 150 2.79 1.99 17.52
C ASN A 150 2.42 3.09 18.54
N MET A 151 1.39 3.89 18.24
CA MET A 151 0.91 4.92 19.16
C MET A 151 0.04 4.35 20.29
N LEU A 152 -0.73 3.30 20.03
CA LEU A 152 -1.72 2.76 20.96
C LEU A 152 -1.15 1.66 21.88
N ILE A 153 -0.27 0.81 21.37
CA ILE A 153 0.27 -0.34 22.13
C ILE A 153 1.51 0.10 22.90
N ARG A 154 1.41 0.15 24.21
CA ARG A 154 2.52 0.48 25.13
C ARG A 154 3.22 -0.76 25.66
N GLY A 155 2.57 -1.94 25.55
CA GLY A 155 3.09 -3.22 26.00
C GLY A 155 2.02 -4.26 26.28
N GLY A 156 2.38 -5.33 26.96
CA GLY A 156 1.57 -6.53 27.15
C GLY A 156 0.25 -6.37 27.93
N ASN A 157 -0.04 -5.19 28.47
CA ASN A 157 -1.32 -4.88 29.12
C ASN A 157 -2.32 -4.21 28.16
N ASP A 158 -1.88 -3.82 26.96
CA ASP A 158 -2.76 -3.26 25.95
C ASP A 158 -3.19 -4.34 24.97
N GLY A 159 -4.51 -4.43 24.72
CA GLY A 159 -5.11 -5.38 23.81
C GLY A 159 -5.85 -4.69 22.68
N ILE A 160 -5.78 -5.25 21.49
CA ILE A 160 -6.56 -4.79 20.32
C ILE A 160 -7.45 -5.94 19.85
N MET A 161 -8.77 -5.69 19.87
CA MET A 161 -9.75 -6.64 19.35
C MET A 161 -9.74 -6.64 17.82
N ILE A 162 -9.54 -7.81 17.23
CA ILE A 162 -9.56 -8.02 15.79
C ILE A 162 -10.53 -9.15 15.42
N PRO A 163 -11.19 -9.10 14.25
CA PRO A 163 -12.03 -10.20 13.78
C PRO A 163 -11.17 -11.41 13.38
N ILE A 164 -11.77 -12.61 13.42
CA ILE A 164 -11.20 -13.85 12.86
C ILE A 164 -12.25 -14.42 11.91
N PRO A 165 -11.89 -14.69 10.64
CA PRO A 165 -10.60 -14.47 9.97
C PRO A 165 -10.29 -12.99 9.71
N GLN A 166 -9.00 -12.66 9.59
CA GLN A 166 -8.54 -11.28 9.35
C GLN A 166 -7.25 -11.27 8.52
N TYR A 167 -6.86 -10.08 8.06
CA TYR A 167 -5.57 -9.88 7.40
C TYR A 167 -4.43 -10.06 8.40
N PRO A 168 -3.46 -10.96 8.17
CA PRO A 168 -2.43 -11.33 9.14
C PRO A 168 -1.53 -10.17 9.62
N LEU A 169 -1.55 -9.03 8.93
CA LEU A 169 -0.83 -7.83 9.35
C LEU A 169 -1.24 -7.38 10.75
N TYR A 170 -2.52 -7.46 11.10
CA TYR A 170 -3.01 -6.93 12.37
C TYR A 170 -2.45 -7.72 13.56
N SER A 171 -2.59 -9.04 13.55
CA SER A 171 -2.03 -9.89 14.61
C SER A 171 -0.50 -9.80 14.67
N ALA A 172 0.18 -9.74 13.50
CA ALA A 172 1.61 -9.57 13.44
C ALA A 172 2.07 -8.25 14.08
N LEU A 173 1.38 -7.14 13.79
CA LEU A 173 1.70 -5.84 14.38
C LEU A 173 1.40 -5.77 15.88
N ILE A 174 0.33 -6.42 16.36
CA ILE A 174 0.04 -6.52 17.80
C ILE A 174 1.22 -7.20 18.51
N THR A 175 1.63 -8.37 18.02
CA THR A 175 2.76 -9.13 18.60
C THR A 175 4.07 -8.32 18.52
N LEU A 176 4.34 -7.69 17.37
CA LEU A 176 5.56 -6.91 17.15
C LEU A 176 5.67 -5.72 18.11
N ASN A 177 4.54 -5.12 18.51
CA ASN A 177 4.50 -4.04 19.49
C ASN A 177 4.36 -4.54 20.94
N GLY A 178 4.34 -5.85 21.17
CA GLY A 178 4.23 -6.45 22.48
C GLY A 178 2.84 -6.37 23.10
N GLY A 179 1.79 -6.13 22.31
CA GLY A 179 0.39 -6.13 22.71
C GLY A 179 -0.24 -7.52 22.73
N LYS A 180 -1.52 -7.56 23.08
CA LYS A 180 -2.37 -8.76 23.13
C LYS A 180 -3.57 -8.64 22.23
#